data_bd6d173f1ffccfdedd6787739a076e0e
#
_entry.id   bd6d173f1ffccfdedd6787739a076e0e
#
_cell.length_a   1.000
_cell.length_b   1.000
_cell.length_c   1.000
_cell.angle_alpha   90.00
_cell.angle_beta   90.00
_cell.angle_gamma   90.00
#
_symmetry.space_group_name_H-M   'P 1'
#
loop_
_entity.id
_entity.type
_entity.pdbx_description
1 polymer ?
#
loop_
_entity_poly.entity_id
_entity_poly.type
_entity_poly.pdbx_seq_one_letter_code
_entity_poly.pdbx_strand_id
1 'polypeptide(L)'
;MDNFKAVYKILAALEAGMDQPQFDAEQIAPEVLGVSKERWAKYLQMMQDVGYINGVEVHTYITGVSVNTKNIAITLKGLEYLQENSMMQKAYRAIKGIRDIVPGI
;
A
#
# COMPACT_ATOMS: atom_id res chain seq x y z
N MET A 1 -6.06 -3.35 -11.40
CA MET A 1 -5.18 -2.33 -10.81
C MET A 1 -3.73 -2.77 -10.95
N ASP A 2 -2.85 -1.82 -11.18
CA ASP A 2 -1.42 -2.07 -11.19
C ASP A 2 -0.94 -2.53 -9.81
N ASN A 3 -0.12 -3.57 -9.77
CA ASN A 3 0.37 -4.14 -8.52
C ASN A 3 1.10 -3.11 -7.66
N PHE A 4 2.01 -2.37 -8.28
CA PHE A 4 2.81 -1.40 -7.51
C PHE A 4 1.97 -0.21 -7.08
N LYS A 5 0.95 0.15 -7.84
CA LYS A 5 0.02 1.18 -7.44
C LYS A 5 -0.76 0.77 -6.20
N ALA A 6 -1.18 -0.50 -6.14
CA ALA A 6 -1.87 -1.03 -4.97
C ALA A 6 -0.95 -1.03 -3.75
N VAL A 7 0.29 -1.48 -3.91
CA VAL A 7 1.29 -1.48 -2.83
C VAL A 7 1.51 -0.06 -2.33
N TYR A 8 1.69 0.89 -3.25
CA TYR A 8 1.89 2.29 -2.89
C TYR A 8 0.70 2.85 -2.10
N LYS A 9 -0.51 2.55 -2.56
CA LYS A 9 -1.72 3.05 -1.89
C LYS A 9 -1.85 2.50 -0.47
N ILE A 10 -1.53 1.23 -0.29
CA ILE A 10 -1.57 0.62 1.05
C ILE A 10 -0.59 1.34 1.97
N LEU A 11 0.65 1.51 1.52
CA LEU A 11 1.68 2.14 2.33
C LEU A 11 1.35 3.61 2.60
N ALA A 12 0.84 4.32 1.61
CA ALA A 12 0.46 5.73 1.79
C ALA A 12 -0.64 5.88 2.82
N ALA A 13 -1.62 4.98 2.82
CA ALA A 13 -2.70 5.02 3.80
C ALA A 13 -2.16 4.74 5.20
N LEU A 14 -1.26 3.77 5.33
CA LEU A 14 -0.64 3.46 6.62
C LEU A 14 0.18 4.63 7.14
N GLU A 15 0.91 5.28 6.27
CA GLU A 15 1.70 6.44 6.66
C GLU A 15 0.80 7.59 7.12
N ALA A 16 -0.26 7.86 6.37
CA ALA A 16 -1.20 8.92 6.74
C ALA A 16 -1.90 8.64 8.06
N GLY A 17 -2.04 7.36 8.41
CA GLY A 17 -2.69 6.97 9.66
C GLY A 17 -1.76 6.83 10.86
N MET A 18 -0.47 7.16 10.71
CA MET A 18 0.49 6.96 11.80
C MET A 18 0.20 7.80 13.04
N ASP A 19 -0.48 8.93 12.88
CA ASP A 19 -0.83 9.78 14.01
C ASP A 19 -2.08 9.32 14.76
N GLN A 20 -2.76 8.31 14.21
CA GLN A 20 -3.98 7.79 14.84
C GLN A 20 -3.62 6.71 15.86
N PRO A 21 -4.37 6.62 16.98
CA PRO A 21 -4.10 5.54 17.94
C PRO A 21 -4.32 4.16 17.33
N GLN A 22 -5.22 4.06 16.36
CA GLN A 22 -5.50 2.80 15.69
C GLN A 22 -5.80 3.10 14.23
N PHE A 23 -5.18 2.32 13.34
CA PHE A 23 -5.39 2.47 11.91
C PHE A 23 -6.74 1.88 11.49
N ASP A 24 -7.48 2.63 10.68
CA ASP A 24 -8.73 2.15 10.10
C ASP A 24 -8.42 1.31 8.86
N ALA A 25 -8.46 0.00 9.02
CA ALA A 25 -8.09 -0.93 7.97
C ALA A 25 -9.06 -0.91 6.78
N GLU A 26 -10.22 -0.31 6.91
CA GLU A 26 -11.14 -0.19 5.78
C GLU A 26 -10.58 0.68 4.67
N GLN A 27 -9.65 1.58 5.01
CA GLN A 27 -9.01 2.43 4.01
C GLN A 27 -8.19 1.63 3.00
N ILE A 28 -7.76 0.43 3.36
CA ILE A 28 -6.98 -0.43 2.48
C ILE A 28 -7.70 -1.74 2.18
N ALA A 29 -9.02 -1.76 2.31
CA ALA A 29 -9.80 -2.95 2.00
C ALA A 29 -9.67 -3.31 0.52
N PRO A 30 -9.79 -4.59 0.17
CA PRO A 30 -9.66 -4.99 -1.24
C PRO A 30 -10.66 -4.29 -2.15
N GLU A 31 -11.86 -3.99 -1.65
CA GLU A 31 -12.87 -3.28 -2.44
C GLU A 31 -12.41 -1.86 -2.77
N VAL A 32 -11.76 -1.20 -1.83
CA VAL A 32 -11.24 0.16 -2.03
C VAL A 32 -10.13 0.16 -3.06
N LEU A 33 -9.31 -0.89 -3.05
CA LEU A 33 -8.18 -1.00 -3.98
C LEU A 33 -8.60 -1.58 -5.33
N GLY A 34 -9.82 -2.10 -5.43
CA GLY A 34 -10.30 -2.66 -6.67
C GLY A 34 -9.66 -4.00 -7.03
N VAL A 35 -9.31 -4.80 -6.06
CA VAL A 35 -8.66 -6.10 -6.27
C VAL A 35 -9.45 -7.19 -5.55
N SER A 36 -9.20 -8.45 -5.93
CA SER A 36 -9.80 -9.57 -5.24
C SER A 36 -9.19 -9.73 -3.84
N LYS A 37 -9.92 -10.38 -2.96
CA LYS A 37 -9.41 -10.64 -1.62
C LYS A 37 -8.16 -11.50 -1.65
N GLU A 38 -8.11 -12.47 -2.57
CA GLU A 38 -6.94 -13.33 -2.73
C GLU A 38 -5.70 -12.55 -3.16
N ARG A 39 -5.86 -11.65 -4.13
CA ARG A 39 -4.74 -10.82 -4.59
C ARG A 39 -4.30 -9.86 -3.49
N TRP A 40 -5.25 -9.28 -2.80
CA TRP A 40 -4.99 -8.38 -1.68
C TRP A 40 -4.18 -9.08 -0.57
N ALA A 41 -4.58 -10.30 -0.21
CA ALA A 41 -3.86 -11.07 0.79
C ALA A 41 -2.41 -11.33 0.35
N LYS A 42 -2.20 -11.60 -0.93
CA LYS A 42 -0.85 -11.82 -1.46
C LYS A 42 -0.01 -10.54 -1.40
N TYR A 43 -0.60 -9.39 -1.70
CA TYR A 43 0.12 -8.13 -1.57
C TYR A 43 0.59 -7.94 -0.13
N LEU A 44 -0.31 -8.11 0.83
CA LEU A 44 0.03 -7.92 2.23
C LEU A 44 1.12 -8.89 2.68
N GLN A 45 1.03 -10.15 2.25
CA GLN A 45 2.04 -11.13 2.60
C GLN A 45 3.40 -10.76 2.01
N MET A 46 3.45 -10.40 0.75
CA MET A 46 4.70 -10.01 0.09
C MET A 46 5.29 -8.76 0.72
N MET A 47 4.45 -7.78 1.03
CA MET A 47 4.92 -6.55 1.66
C MET A 47 5.52 -6.82 3.04
N GLN A 48 4.91 -7.74 3.78
CA GLN A 48 5.43 -8.13 5.08
C GLN A 48 6.72 -8.91 4.94
N ASP A 49 6.79 -9.82 3.96
CA ASP A 49 7.98 -10.64 3.73
C ASP A 49 9.20 -9.78 3.39
N VAL A 50 9.02 -8.72 2.61
CA VAL A 50 10.14 -7.82 2.27
C VAL A 50 10.37 -6.75 3.33
N GLY A 51 9.53 -6.70 4.35
CA GLY A 51 9.75 -5.81 5.48
C GLY A 51 9.15 -4.42 5.35
N TYR A 52 8.24 -4.19 4.41
CA TYR A 52 7.57 -2.88 4.30
C TYR A 52 6.50 -2.67 5.36
N ILE A 53 5.89 -3.75 5.81
CA ILE A 53 4.86 -3.71 6.86
C ILE A 53 5.10 -4.86 7.82
N ASN A 54 4.43 -4.80 8.97
CA ASN A 54 4.38 -5.93 9.90
C ASN A 54 3.00 -6.01 10.54
N GLY A 55 2.78 -7.05 11.33
CA GLY A 55 1.56 -7.20 12.11
C GLY A 55 0.38 -7.78 11.35
N VAL A 56 0.60 -8.33 10.17
CA VAL A 56 -0.46 -8.95 9.38
C VAL A 56 -0.40 -10.47 9.55
N GLU A 57 -1.56 -11.09 9.73
CA GLU A 57 -1.68 -12.55 9.78
C GLU A 57 -2.52 -12.99 8.59
N VAL A 58 -1.97 -13.88 7.78
CA VAL A 58 -2.66 -14.43 6.61
C VAL A 58 -2.79 -15.92 6.78
N HIS A 59 -4.01 -16.42 6.70
CA HIS A 59 -4.31 -17.85 6.78
C HIS A 59 -5.03 -18.28 5.53
N THR A 60 -4.50 -19.31 4.87
CA THR A 60 -5.08 -19.84 3.63
C THR A 60 -5.80 -21.14 3.93
N TYR A 61 -7.04 -21.21 3.48
CA TYR A 61 -7.89 -22.40 3.64
C TYR A 61 -8.34 -22.87 2.27
N ILE A 62 -8.88 -24.09 2.21
CA ILE A 62 -9.45 -24.61 0.98
C ILE A 62 -10.57 -23.70 0.48
N THR A 63 -11.34 -23.15 1.40
CA THR A 63 -12.49 -22.31 1.07
C THR A 63 -12.16 -20.85 0.84
N GLY A 64 -10.91 -20.46 1.00
CA GLY A 64 -10.51 -19.07 0.80
C GLY A 64 -9.37 -18.64 1.70
N VAL A 65 -9.28 -17.34 1.91
CA VAL A 65 -8.21 -16.74 2.70
C VAL A 65 -8.80 -15.87 3.81
N SER A 66 -8.13 -15.89 4.96
CA SER A 66 -8.46 -15.03 6.10
C SER A 66 -7.26 -14.14 6.37
N VAL A 67 -7.52 -12.85 6.54
CA VAL A 67 -6.45 -11.86 6.78
C VAL A 67 -6.82 -11.06 8.01
N ASN A 68 -5.90 -11.00 8.96
CA ASN A 68 -6.05 -10.18 10.16
C ASN A 68 -5.11 -8.98 10.03
N THR A 69 -5.68 -7.79 9.91
CA THR A 69 -4.94 -6.54 9.79
C THR A 69 -5.01 -5.68 11.03
N LYS A 70 -5.44 -6.26 12.15
CA LYS A 70 -5.65 -5.50 13.38
C LYS A 70 -4.39 -4.78 13.85
N ASN A 71 -3.24 -5.41 13.68
CA ASN A 71 -1.96 -4.87 14.13
C ASN A 71 -1.06 -4.43 12.98
N ILE A 72 -1.64 -4.17 11.81
CA ILE A 72 -0.86 -3.78 10.66
C ILE A 72 -0.16 -2.45 10.92
N ALA A 73 1.10 -2.36 10.55
CA ALA A 73 1.90 -1.16 10.70
C ALA A 73 2.93 -1.06 9.60
N ILE A 74 3.22 0.18 9.19
CA ILE A 74 4.29 0.44 8.25
C ILE A 74 5.63 0.42 8.99
N THR A 75 6.68 0.03 8.30
CA THR A 75 8.04 0.00 8.85
C THR A 75 8.87 1.15 8.29
N LEU A 76 10.06 1.34 8.83
CA LEU A 76 11.00 2.30 8.25
C LEU A 76 11.27 2.00 6.79
N LYS A 77 11.40 0.73 6.46
CA LYS A 77 11.63 0.32 5.07
C LYS A 77 10.44 0.68 4.18
N GLY A 78 9.22 0.55 4.71
CA GLY A 78 8.02 0.99 4.01
C GLY A 78 8.00 2.49 3.79
N LEU A 79 8.42 3.27 4.78
CA LEU A 79 8.52 4.71 4.64
C LEU A 79 9.54 5.12 3.59
N GLU A 80 10.67 4.43 3.55
CA GLU A 80 11.69 4.66 2.52
C GLU A 80 11.13 4.37 1.12
N TYR A 81 10.39 3.27 0.99
CA TYR A 81 9.75 2.93 -0.26
C TYR A 81 8.81 4.05 -0.72
N LEU A 82 8.01 4.57 0.19
CA LEU A 82 7.09 5.67 -0.13
C LEU A 82 7.83 6.90 -0.62
N GLN A 83 8.90 7.26 0.05
CA GLN A 83 9.64 8.45 -0.32
C GLN A 83 10.27 8.31 -1.70
N GLU A 84 10.89 7.19 -1.98
CA GLU A 84 11.51 6.93 -3.27
C GLU A 84 10.47 6.92 -4.39
N ASN A 85 9.35 6.26 -4.16
CA ASN A 85 8.32 6.11 -5.18
C ASN A 85 7.41 7.33 -5.28
N SER A 86 7.34 8.14 -4.25
CA SER A 86 6.60 9.39 -4.31
C SER A 86 7.22 10.34 -5.35
N MET A 87 8.52 10.40 -5.38
CA MET A 87 9.21 11.23 -6.39
C MET A 87 9.00 10.66 -7.78
N MET A 88 9.06 9.35 -7.92
CA MET A 88 8.80 8.71 -9.21
C MET A 88 7.37 8.97 -9.68
N GLN A 89 6.42 8.93 -8.76
CA GLN A 89 5.04 9.22 -9.08
C GLN A 89 4.86 10.65 -9.58
N LYS A 90 5.50 11.59 -8.94
CA LYS A 90 5.45 12.99 -9.35
C LYS A 90 6.06 13.17 -10.73
N ALA A 91 7.21 12.58 -10.96
CA ALA A 91 7.88 12.66 -12.25
C ALA A 91 7.01 12.04 -13.35
N TYR A 92 6.43 10.89 -13.07
CA TYR A 92 5.56 10.21 -14.02
C TYR A 92 4.34 11.05 -14.37
N ARG A 93 3.73 11.68 -13.39
CA ARG A 93 2.58 12.55 -13.63
C ARG A 93 2.97 13.75 -14.47
N ALA A 94 4.12 14.30 -14.20
CA ALA A 94 4.62 15.45 -14.96
C ALA A 94 4.79 15.07 -16.42
N ILE A 95 5.33 13.91 -16.70
CA ILE A 95 5.51 13.45 -18.07
C ILE A 95 4.17 13.20 -18.76
N LYS A 96 3.24 12.54 -18.07
CA LYS A 96 1.95 12.19 -18.67
C LYS A 96 1.04 13.40 -18.79
N GLY A 97 1.02 14.26 -17.80
CA GLY A 97 0.21 15.45 -17.80
C GLY A 97 1.02 16.63 -18.24
N ILE A 98 1.41 16.63 -19.49
CA ILE A 98 2.35 17.63 -20.00
C ILE A 98 1.95 19.04 -19.67
N ARG A 99 0.69 19.36 -19.83
CA ARG A 99 0.23 20.70 -19.52
C ARG A 99 0.27 21.03 -18.06
N ASP A 100 0.37 20.01 -17.23
CA ASP A 100 0.47 20.19 -15.79
C ASP A 100 1.91 20.26 -15.34
N ILE A 101 2.83 20.06 -16.26
CA ILE A 101 4.23 20.17 -15.94
C ILE A 101 4.54 21.62 -15.68
N VAL A 102 4.88 21.88 -14.45
CA VAL A 102 5.27 23.22 -14.07
C VAL A 102 6.70 23.42 -14.51
N PRO A 103 6.98 24.53 -15.17
CA PRO A 103 8.37 24.85 -15.51
C PRO A 103 9.22 24.81 -14.28
N GLY A 104 10.32 24.14 -14.35
CA GLY A 104 11.21 23.96 -13.24
C GLY A 104 11.07 22.64 -12.51
N ILE A 105 10.10 21.86 -12.90
CA ILE A 105 10.03 20.50 -12.37
C ILE A 105 11.17 19.69 -12.91
#